data_0d1e3d3ead2812ae57674f949fbc567c
#
_entry.id   0d1e3d3ead2812ae57674f949fbc567c
#
_cell.length_a   1.000
_cell.length_b   1.000
_cell.length_c   1.000
_cell.angle_alpha   90.00
_cell.angle_beta   90.00
_cell.angle_gamma   90.00
#
_symmetry.space_group_name_H-M   'P 1'
#
loop_
_entity.id
_entity.type
_entity.pdbx_description
1 polymer ?
#
loop_
_entity_poly.entity_id
_entity_poly.type
_entity_poly.pdbx_seq_one_letter_code
_entity_poly.pdbx_strand_id
1 'polypeptide(L)'
;MDLEIKKDITSNWFKMLQEAIWHTITNLERKDADIKTTVWNRSKKRDEGGGEFRILENGRIFDKVGVNFSEVYGKFPKQFQKNILGAKKNPSFWASGISVVMHMKNPMIPAMHFNTRYICTTQDWFGGGMDVTPSIKDDKEEKEFHKTLKKMCDQHNKKYYTKYKNCLLYTSDAA
;
A
#
# COMPACT_ATOMS: atom_id res chain seq x y z
N MET A 1 -15.06 -20.57 -3.39
CA MET A 1 -14.35 -19.99 -4.55
C MET A 1 -12.95 -20.57 -4.55
N ASP A 2 -12.53 -21.07 -5.71
CA ASP A 2 -11.19 -21.62 -5.92
C ASP A 2 -10.10 -20.58 -5.59
N LEU A 3 -8.96 -21.03 -5.04
CA LEU A 3 -7.87 -20.15 -4.62
C LEU A 3 -7.21 -19.44 -5.82
N GLU A 4 -7.07 -20.12 -6.95
CA GLU A 4 -6.48 -19.52 -8.15
C GLU A 4 -7.38 -18.41 -8.70
N ILE A 5 -8.70 -18.63 -8.73
CA ILE A 5 -9.67 -17.59 -9.11
C ILE A 5 -9.59 -16.39 -8.16
N LYS A 6 -9.42 -16.61 -6.85
CA LYS A 6 -9.24 -15.50 -5.89
C LYS A 6 -7.97 -14.70 -6.19
N LYS A 7 -6.85 -15.38 -6.48
CA LYS A 7 -5.58 -14.72 -6.83
C LYS A 7 -5.74 -13.86 -8.09
N ASP A 8 -6.32 -14.41 -9.14
CA ASP A 8 -6.51 -13.72 -10.42
C ASP A 8 -7.39 -12.47 -10.27
N ILE A 9 -8.56 -12.62 -9.61
CA ILE A 9 -9.46 -11.49 -9.37
C ILE A 9 -8.76 -10.42 -8.54
N THR A 10 -8.07 -10.82 -7.48
CA THR A 10 -7.42 -9.88 -6.56
C THR A 10 -6.25 -9.16 -7.23
N SER A 11 -5.41 -9.88 -7.99
CA SER A 11 -4.29 -9.27 -8.72
C SER A 11 -4.78 -8.27 -9.76
N ASN A 12 -5.80 -8.63 -10.54
CA ASN A 12 -6.40 -7.71 -11.52
C ASN A 12 -7.02 -6.49 -10.84
N TRP A 13 -7.68 -6.68 -9.69
CA TRP A 13 -8.23 -5.56 -8.93
C TRP A 13 -7.13 -4.60 -8.46
N PHE A 14 -5.98 -5.10 -7.96
CA PHE A 14 -4.86 -4.25 -7.55
C PHE A 14 -4.23 -3.49 -8.72
N LYS A 15 -4.16 -4.08 -9.92
CA LYS A 15 -3.74 -3.36 -11.13
C LYS A 15 -4.70 -2.22 -11.47
N MET A 16 -6.01 -2.48 -11.43
CA MET A 16 -7.01 -1.44 -11.63
C MET A 16 -6.92 -0.33 -10.56
N LEU A 17 -6.66 -0.69 -9.32
CA LEU A 17 -6.48 0.27 -8.23
C LEU A 17 -5.22 1.12 -8.44
N GLN A 18 -4.11 0.53 -8.90
CA GLN A 18 -2.91 1.28 -9.29
C GLN A 18 -3.23 2.30 -10.37
N GLU A 19 -3.95 1.91 -11.42
CA GLU A 19 -4.35 2.81 -12.49
C GLU A 19 -5.22 3.96 -11.98
N ALA A 20 -6.23 3.66 -11.16
CA ALA A 20 -7.15 4.67 -10.63
C ALA A 20 -6.42 5.69 -9.75
N ILE A 21 -5.52 5.24 -8.87
CA ILE A 21 -4.71 6.11 -8.02
C ILE A 21 -3.76 6.95 -8.88
N TRP A 22 -3.06 6.31 -9.82
CA TRP A 22 -2.12 6.98 -10.71
C TRP A 22 -2.79 8.07 -11.56
N HIS A 23 -3.94 7.76 -12.14
CA HIS A 23 -4.73 8.72 -12.90
C HIS A 23 -5.17 9.91 -12.03
N THR A 24 -5.59 9.67 -10.80
CA THR A 24 -5.95 10.74 -9.86
C THR A 24 -4.76 11.65 -9.57
N ILE A 25 -3.59 11.08 -9.29
CA ILE A 25 -2.35 11.82 -9.00
C ILE A 25 -1.93 12.66 -10.21
N THR A 26 -1.89 12.07 -11.40
CA THR A 26 -1.46 12.77 -12.61
C THR A 26 -2.43 13.87 -13.05
N ASN A 27 -3.72 13.69 -12.82
CA ASN A 27 -4.71 14.74 -13.04
C ASN A 27 -4.56 15.94 -12.11
N LEU A 28 -4.18 15.69 -10.83
CA LEU A 28 -3.89 16.76 -9.87
C LEU A 28 -2.62 17.51 -10.25
N GLU A 29 -1.57 16.79 -10.66
CA GLU A 29 -0.27 17.38 -10.98
C GLU A 29 -0.25 18.13 -12.30
N ARG A 30 -1.08 17.75 -13.28
CA ARG A 30 -1.09 18.29 -14.64
C ARG A 30 0.19 17.94 -15.43
N LYS A 31 0.88 18.89 -16.13
CA LYS A 31 1.81 18.52 -17.21
C LYS A 31 3.32 18.61 -16.87
N ASP A 32 3.70 19.11 -15.72
CA ASP A 32 5.09 19.56 -15.50
C ASP A 32 5.95 18.63 -14.62
N ALA A 33 5.51 17.39 -14.39
CA ALA A 33 6.22 16.44 -13.55
C ALA A 33 6.98 15.39 -14.38
N ASP A 34 8.11 14.94 -13.86
CA ASP A 34 8.88 13.83 -14.41
C ASP A 34 8.20 12.50 -14.07
N ILE A 35 7.79 11.75 -15.08
CA ILE A 35 7.10 10.47 -14.91
C ILE A 35 7.96 9.33 -15.43
N LYS A 36 8.09 8.28 -14.60
CA LYS A 36 8.81 7.06 -14.96
C LYS A 36 8.01 5.83 -14.55
N THR A 37 7.85 4.89 -15.47
CA THR A 37 7.31 3.56 -15.20
C THR A 37 8.40 2.52 -15.35
N THR A 38 8.50 1.59 -14.40
CA THR A 38 9.50 0.52 -14.44
C THR A 38 8.86 -0.80 -14.04
N VAL A 39 8.97 -1.79 -14.92
CA VAL A 39 8.65 -3.18 -14.62
C VAL A 39 9.85 -3.83 -13.95
N TRP A 40 9.62 -4.59 -12.92
CA TRP A 40 10.68 -5.27 -12.18
C TRP A 40 10.33 -6.72 -11.88
N ASN A 41 11.35 -7.56 -11.80
CA ASN A 41 11.24 -8.97 -11.40
C ASN A 41 11.91 -9.14 -10.03
N ARG A 42 11.28 -9.90 -9.14
CA ARG A 42 11.81 -10.17 -7.80
C ARG A 42 13.13 -10.91 -7.81
N SER A 43 13.31 -11.81 -8.80
CA SER A 43 14.56 -12.55 -8.97
C SER A 43 14.98 -12.52 -10.45
N LYS A 44 16.30 -12.44 -10.68
CA LYS A 44 16.90 -12.58 -12.03
C LYS A 44 17.12 -14.05 -12.42
N LYS A 45 17.06 -14.97 -11.46
CA LYS A 45 17.45 -16.39 -11.67
C LYS A 45 16.24 -17.35 -11.68
N ARG A 46 15.14 -16.95 -11.07
CA ARG A 46 13.93 -17.78 -10.93
C ARG A 46 12.70 -16.91 -11.12
N ASP A 47 11.62 -17.52 -11.57
CA ASP A 47 10.33 -16.86 -11.52
C ASP A 47 9.82 -16.85 -10.07
N GLU A 48 9.84 -15.70 -9.46
CA GLU A 48 9.32 -15.41 -8.12
C GLU A 48 8.34 -14.23 -8.16
N GLY A 49 7.85 -13.91 -9.36
CA GLY A 49 6.97 -12.77 -9.62
C GLY A 49 7.74 -11.48 -9.72
N GLY A 50 6.98 -10.38 -9.72
CA GLY A 50 7.51 -9.04 -9.89
C GLY A 50 6.42 -8.00 -9.72
N GLY A 51 6.53 -6.92 -10.47
CA GLY A 51 5.56 -5.85 -10.44
C GLY A 51 5.92 -4.70 -11.34
N GLU A 52 5.20 -3.62 -11.14
CA GLU A 52 5.40 -2.36 -11.83
C GLU A 52 5.35 -1.23 -10.79
N PHE A 53 6.35 -0.37 -10.80
CA PHE A 53 6.27 0.87 -10.06
C PHE A 53 6.24 2.08 -11.00
N ARG A 54 5.45 3.06 -10.60
CA ARG A 54 5.34 4.35 -11.26
C ARG A 54 5.81 5.42 -10.31
N ILE A 55 6.70 6.27 -10.79
CA ILE A 55 7.26 7.37 -10.03
C ILE A 55 6.90 8.68 -10.75
N LEU A 56 6.50 9.66 -9.96
CA LEU A 56 6.36 11.06 -10.36
C LEU A 56 7.29 11.87 -9.46
N GLU A 57 8.12 12.73 -10.06
CA GLU A 57 9.07 13.59 -9.36
C GLU A 57 8.99 15.02 -9.90
N ASN A 58 9.46 15.97 -9.12
CA ASN A 58 9.59 17.38 -9.49
C ASN A 58 8.26 18.05 -9.91
N GLY A 59 7.13 17.56 -9.40
CA GLY A 59 5.85 18.14 -9.71
C GLY A 59 5.59 19.48 -9.01
N ARG A 60 4.47 20.10 -9.34
CA ARG A 60 4.02 21.35 -8.72
C ARG A 60 3.40 21.11 -7.34
N ILE A 61 2.64 20.02 -7.20
CA ILE A 61 1.96 19.61 -5.95
C ILE A 61 2.80 18.59 -5.22
N PHE A 62 3.27 17.57 -5.95
CA PHE A 62 4.04 16.48 -5.41
C PHE A 62 5.52 16.68 -5.68
N ASP A 63 6.33 16.60 -4.63
CA ASP A 63 7.79 16.49 -4.76
C ASP A 63 8.16 15.12 -5.29
N LYS A 64 7.57 14.08 -4.69
CA LYS A 64 7.75 12.69 -5.15
C LYS A 64 6.53 11.83 -4.82
N VAL A 65 6.11 11.03 -5.80
CA VAL A 65 5.09 9.99 -5.62
C VAL A 65 5.63 8.67 -6.13
N GLY A 66 5.34 7.60 -5.43
CA GLY A 66 5.54 6.23 -5.89
C GLY A 66 4.25 5.42 -5.76
N VAL A 67 3.82 4.77 -6.84
CA VAL A 67 2.70 3.82 -6.83
C VAL A 67 3.20 2.49 -7.36
N ASN A 68 3.34 1.52 -6.47
CA ASN A 68 3.89 0.21 -6.78
C ASN A 68 2.81 -0.87 -6.71
N PHE A 69 2.64 -1.60 -7.81
CA PHE A 69 1.94 -2.89 -7.86
C PHE A 69 2.96 -4.01 -7.77
N SER A 70 2.61 -5.07 -7.04
CA SER A 70 3.41 -6.29 -6.98
C SER A 70 2.54 -7.53 -6.96
N GLU A 71 3.05 -8.58 -7.62
CA GLU A 71 2.57 -9.95 -7.51
C GLU A 71 3.80 -10.84 -7.35
N VAL A 72 3.98 -11.43 -6.18
CA VAL A 72 5.19 -12.14 -5.81
C VAL A 72 4.87 -13.45 -5.10
N TYR A 73 5.74 -14.42 -5.26
CA TYR A 73 5.60 -15.72 -4.63
C TYR A 73 6.97 -16.31 -4.26
N GLY A 74 6.96 -17.34 -3.44
CA GLY A 74 8.18 -17.97 -2.95
C GLY A 74 7.99 -18.67 -1.61
N LYS A 75 9.05 -18.70 -0.81
CA LYS A 75 9.03 -19.29 0.54
C LYS A 75 9.51 -18.29 1.58
N PHE A 76 8.80 -18.21 2.68
CA PHE A 76 9.24 -17.40 3.81
C PHE A 76 10.51 -17.98 4.47
N PRO A 77 11.51 -17.14 4.80
CA PRO A 77 12.65 -17.53 5.63
C PRO A 77 12.21 -18.12 6.97
N LYS A 78 12.96 -19.10 7.48
CA LYS A 78 12.61 -19.83 8.73
C LYS A 78 12.27 -18.93 9.91
N GLN A 79 12.97 -17.82 10.04
CA GLN A 79 12.78 -16.87 11.15
C GLN A 79 11.38 -16.20 11.15
N PHE A 80 10.74 -16.04 9.99
CA PHE A 80 9.42 -15.41 9.87
C PHE A 80 8.26 -16.41 9.89
N GLN A 81 8.51 -17.70 9.64
CA GLN A 81 7.45 -18.72 9.52
C GLN A 81 6.59 -18.87 10.78
N LYS A 82 7.15 -18.58 11.96
CA LYS A 82 6.42 -18.68 13.23
C LYS A 82 5.36 -17.58 13.40
N ASN A 83 5.60 -16.41 12.80
CA ASN A 83 4.79 -15.21 13.00
C ASN A 83 3.79 -14.98 11.86
N ILE A 84 3.89 -15.73 10.76
CA ILE A 84 3.02 -15.56 9.59
C ILE A 84 1.96 -16.65 9.59
N LEU A 85 0.70 -16.23 9.45
CA LEU A 85 -0.45 -17.12 9.43
C LEU A 85 -0.28 -18.20 8.36
N GLY A 86 -0.42 -19.46 8.74
CA GLY A 86 -0.30 -20.62 7.83
C GLY A 86 1.12 -21.01 7.43
N ALA A 87 2.12 -20.13 7.55
CA ALA A 87 3.49 -20.37 7.07
C ALA A 87 4.27 -21.43 7.89
N LYS A 88 3.83 -21.69 9.12
CA LYS A 88 4.40 -22.77 9.96
C LYS A 88 4.16 -24.17 9.38
N LYS A 89 3.00 -24.38 8.73
CA LYS A 89 2.64 -25.66 8.09
C LYS A 89 3.28 -25.80 6.70
N ASN A 90 3.24 -24.73 5.92
CA ASN A 90 3.88 -24.66 4.60
C ASN A 90 4.43 -23.24 4.41
N PRO A 91 5.76 -23.06 4.23
CA PRO A 91 6.36 -21.75 4.09
C PRO A 91 6.10 -21.08 2.74
N SER A 92 5.51 -21.78 1.78
CA SER A 92 5.19 -21.23 0.47
C SER A 92 4.14 -20.13 0.60
N PHE A 93 4.31 -19.06 -0.18
CA PHE A 93 3.37 -17.96 -0.23
C PHE A 93 3.18 -17.44 -1.65
N TRP A 94 2.04 -16.84 -1.88
CA TRP A 94 1.74 -15.93 -2.96
C TRP A 94 1.17 -14.65 -2.36
N ALA A 95 1.54 -13.50 -2.89
CA ALA A 95 1.01 -12.21 -2.42
C ALA A 95 0.91 -11.24 -3.60
N SER A 96 -0.19 -10.50 -3.65
CA SER A 96 -0.35 -9.36 -4.54
C SER A 96 -0.83 -8.15 -3.75
N GLY A 97 -0.51 -6.95 -4.24
CA GLY A 97 -0.91 -5.73 -3.57
C GLY A 97 -0.36 -4.47 -4.22
N ILE A 98 -0.77 -3.34 -3.64
CA ILE A 98 -0.20 -2.04 -3.98
C ILE A 98 0.42 -1.38 -2.74
N SER A 99 1.39 -0.53 -3.01
CA SER A 99 1.99 0.38 -2.02
C SER A 99 2.13 1.76 -2.65
N VAL A 100 1.71 2.77 -1.91
CA VAL A 100 1.68 4.16 -2.36
C VAL A 100 2.41 5.02 -1.34
N VAL A 101 3.29 5.88 -1.83
CA VAL A 101 3.98 6.91 -1.04
C VAL A 101 3.80 8.24 -1.74
N MET A 102 3.43 9.27 -1.02
CA MET A 102 3.25 10.61 -1.56
C MET A 102 3.94 11.63 -0.66
N HIS A 103 4.94 12.30 -1.21
CA HIS A 103 5.61 13.44 -0.58
C HIS A 103 5.18 14.72 -1.29
N MET A 104 4.64 15.65 -0.53
CA MET A 104 4.14 16.91 -1.05
C MET A 104 5.26 17.94 -1.15
N LYS A 105 5.18 18.83 -2.14
CA LYS A 105 6.11 19.95 -2.28
C LYS A 105 5.93 21.00 -1.17
N ASN A 106 4.70 21.18 -0.71
CA ASN A 106 4.40 22.04 0.42
C ASN A 106 4.61 21.27 1.74
N PRO A 107 5.58 21.66 2.59
CA PRO A 107 5.87 20.96 3.85
C PRO A 107 4.73 21.05 4.89
N MET A 108 3.76 21.96 4.69
CA MET A 108 2.55 22.03 5.53
C MET A 108 1.58 20.87 5.27
N ILE A 109 1.70 20.20 4.09
CA ILE A 109 0.85 19.04 3.77
C ILE A 109 1.63 17.78 4.12
N PRO A 110 1.08 16.91 4.99
CA PRO A 110 1.75 15.70 5.42
C PRO A 110 2.11 14.74 4.29
N ALA A 111 3.20 14.00 4.45
CA ALA A 111 3.46 12.82 3.62
C ALA A 111 2.42 11.74 3.91
N MET A 112 2.03 11.00 2.88
CA MET A 112 1.02 9.94 2.98
C MET A 112 1.60 8.61 2.52
N HIS A 113 1.29 7.55 3.27
CA HIS A 113 1.59 6.18 2.92
C HIS A 113 0.31 5.35 2.95
N PHE A 114 0.16 4.50 1.96
CA PHE A 114 -0.96 3.58 1.87
C PHE A 114 -0.48 2.25 1.29
N ASN A 115 -0.92 1.15 1.87
CA ASN A 115 -0.71 -0.15 1.26
C ASN A 115 -1.91 -1.07 1.50
N THR A 116 -2.16 -1.95 0.55
CA THR A 116 -3.10 -3.05 0.72
C THR A 116 -2.57 -4.27 -0.05
N ARG A 117 -2.81 -5.45 0.49
CA ARG A 117 -2.31 -6.71 -0.07
C ARG A 117 -3.24 -7.87 0.24
N TYR A 118 -3.24 -8.85 -0.63
CA TYR A 118 -3.80 -10.18 -0.39
C TYR A 118 -2.65 -11.17 -0.31
N ILE A 119 -2.64 -11.99 0.72
CA ILE A 119 -1.58 -12.96 1.00
C ILE A 119 -2.20 -14.34 1.11
N CYS A 120 -1.59 -15.31 0.44
CA CYS A 120 -1.96 -16.72 0.48
C CYS A 120 -0.79 -17.56 0.98
N THR A 121 -1.07 -18.40 1.95
CA THR A 121 -0.22 -19.48 2.46
C THR A 121 -1.05 -20.77 2.48
N THR A 122 -1.09 -21.52 3.58
CA THR A 122 -2.18 -22.50 3.85
C THR A 122 -3.48 -21.83 4.28
N GLN A 123 -3.46 -20.53 4.47
CA GLN A 123 -4.58 -19.64 4.72
C GLN A 123 -4.45 -18.41 3.85
N ASP A 124 -5.54 -17.68 3.66
CA ASP A 124 -5.54 -16.47 2.84
C ASP A 124 -6.23 -15.32 3.59
N TRP A 125 -5.70 -14.09 3.42
CA TRP A 125 -6.23 -12.89 4.07
C TRP A 125 -5.84 -11.61 3.34
N PHE A 126 -6.65 -10.58 3.53
CA PHE A 126 -6.28 -9.21 3.19
C PHE A 126 -5.59 -8.53 4.37
N GLY A 127 -4.61 -7.70 4.07
CA GLY A 127 -3.96 -6.82 5.03
C GLY A 127 -3.60 -5.49 4.38
N GLY A 128 -3.36 -4.50 5.20
CA GLY A 128 -2.97 -3.18 4.70
C GLY A 128 -2.92 -2.16 5.82
N GLY A 129 -2.52 -0.96 5.46
CA GLY A 129 -2.46 0.17 6.37
C GLY A 129 -2.38 1.49 5.62
N MET A 130 -2.64 2.55 6.36
CA MET A 130 -2.50 3.92 5.90
C MET A 130 -1.96 4.73 7.06
N ASP A 131 -1.00 5.61 6.78
CA ASP A 131 -0.52 6.61 7.71
C ASP A 131 -0.32 7.95 7.03
N VAL A 132 -0.29 8.99 7.84
CA VAL A 132 -0.01 10.35 7.42
C VAL A 132 1.00 10.93 8.40
N THR A 133 2.16 11.34 7.87
CA THR A 133 3.30 11.83 8.65
C THR A 133 3.50 13.33 8.39
N PRO A 134 3.08 14.21 9.30
CA PRO A 134 3.27 15.65 9.13
C PRO A 134 4.74 16.05 9.36
N SER A 135 5.29 16.88 8.47
CA SER A 135 6.59 17.55 8.69
C SER A 135 6.47 18.68 9.72
N ILE A 136 5.31 19.32 9.77
CA ILE A 136 4.96 20.36 10.73
C ILE A 136 3.65 19.97 11.37
N LYS A 137 3.63 19.89 12.71
CA LYS A 137 2.43 19.48 13.43
C LYS A 137 1.32 20.52 13.26
N ASP A 138 0.14 20.06 12.83
CA ASP A 138 -1.09 20.81 12.74
C ASP A 138 -2.25 20.00 13.33
N ASP A 139 -2.69 20.37 14.51
CA ASP A 139 -3.76 19.67 15.24
C ASP A 139 -5.12 19.74 14.52
N LYS A 140 -5.34 20.73 13.66
CA LYS A 140 -6.56 20.84 12.86
C LYS A 140 -6.56 19.83 11.73
N GLU A 141 -5.47 19.73 10.99
CA GLU A 141 -5.30 18.75 9.91
C GLU A 141 -5.37 17.31 10.46
N GLU A 142 -4.74 17.06 11.60
CA GLU A 142 -4.82 15.76 12.28
C GLU A 142 -6.28 15.38 12.59
N LYS A 143 -7.05 16.30 13.15
CA LYS A 143 -8.47 16.07 13.47
C LYS A 143 -9.32 15.79 12.23
N GLU A 144 -9.13 16.53 11.14
CA GLU A 144 -9.87 16.31 9.89
C GLU A 144 -9.49 14.99 9.23
N PHE A 145 -8.21 14.62 9.24
CA PHE A 145 -7.75 13.32 8.77
C PHE A 145 -8.41 12.17 9.55
N HIS A 146 -8.35 12.22 10.89
CA HIS A 146 -8.98 11.23 11.74
C HIS A 146 -10.50 11.15 11.60
N LYS A 147 -11.17 12.29 11.37
CA LYS A 147 -12.60 12.33 11.07
C LYS A 147 -12.94 11.64 9.76
N THR A 148 -12.11 11.84 8.73
CA THR A 148 -12.27 11.17 7.42
C THR A 148 -12.06 9.66 7.55
N LEU A 149 -11.00 9.21 8.23
CA LEU A 149 -10.75 7.79 8.51
C LEU A 149 -11.91 7.16 9.29
N LYS A 150 -12.41 7.86 10.31
CA LYS A 150 -13.55 7.37 11.09
C LYS A 150 -14.79 7.21 10.21
N LYS A 151 -15.10 8.19 9.36
CA LYS A 151 -16.23 8.10 8.42
C LYS A 151 -16.09 6.91 7.49
N MET A 152 -14.91 6.65 6.94
CA MET A 152 -14.62 5.48 6.11
C MET A 152 -14.82 4.18 6.89
N CYS A 153 -14.25 4.06 8.07
CA CYS A 153 -14.41 2.88 8.91
C CYS A 153 -15.88 2.61 9.27
N ASP A 154 -16.62 3.65 9.61
CA ASP A 154 -18.02 3.56 10.05
C ASP A 154 -18.96 3.05 8.94
N GLN A 155 -18.59 3.22 7.66
CA GLN A 155 -19.32 2.65 6.52
C GLN A 155 -19.29 1.11 6.50
N HIS A 156 -18.27 0.51 7.11
CA HIS A 156 -18.09 -0.94 7.16
C HIS A 156 -18.41 -1.51 8.55
N ASN A 157 -17.85 -0.91 9.59
CA ASN A 157 -18.11 -1.31 10.98
C ASN A 157 -17.69 -0.19 11.93
N LYS A 158 -18.60 0.25 12.81
CA LYS A 158 -18.38 1.32 13.81
C LYS A 158 -17.25 1.02 14.81
N LYS A 159 -16.85 -0.25 14.97
CA LYS A 159 -15.75 -0.65 15.86
C LYS A 159 -14.37 -0.54 15.20
N TYR A 160 -14.30 -0.45 13.85
CA TYR A 160 -13.02 -0.50 13.14
C TYR A 160 -12.12 0.68 13.47
N TYR A 161 -12.64 1.90 13.45
CA TYR A 161 -11.83 3.06 13.76
C TYR A 161 -11.17 2.96 15.15
N THR A 162 -11.93 2.64 16.19
CA THR A 162 -11.40 2.50 17.55
C THR A 162 -10.38 1.36 17.65
N LYS A 163 -10.64 0.24 16.95
CA LYS A 163 -9.75 -0.91 16.94
C LYS A 163 -8.38 -0.61 16.29
N TYR A 164 -8.38 0.15 15.19
CA TYR A 164 -7.19 0.36 14.36
C TYR A 164 -6.50 1.70 14.59
N LYS A 165 -7.15 2.66 15.26
CA LYS A 165 -6.57 3.98 15.55
C LYS A 165 -5.20 3.88 16.23
N ASN A 166 -5.03 2.98 17.19
CA ASN A 166 -3.80 2.84 17.95
C ASN A 166 -2.64 2.26 17.09
N CYS A 167 -2.94 1.56 16.00
CA CYS A 167 -1.91 1.10 15.07
C CYS A 167 -1.28 2.25 14.27
N LEU A 168 -2.01 3.34 14.04
CA LEU A 168 -1.53 4.53 13.35
C LEU A 168 -0.52 5.33 14.18
N LEU A 169 -0.64 5.31 15.51
CA LEU A 169 0.24 6.03 16.44
C LEU A 169 1.62 5.38 16.59
N TYR A 170 1.77 4.10 16.24
CA TYR A 170 3.04 3.38 16.35
C TYR A 170 3.89 3.41 15.07
N THR A 171 3.36 3.87 13.95
CA THR A 171 4.07 3.91 12.66
C THR A 171 4.74 5.26 12.40
N SER A 172 4.47 6.29 13.20
CA SER A 172 5.08 7.61 13.06
C SER A 172 6.55 7.69 13.52
N ASP A 173 7.02 6.71 14.29
CA ASP A 173 8.39 6.68 14.83
C ASP A 173 9.35 5.78 14.02
N ALA A 174 8.93 5.27 12.87
CA ALA A 174 9.70 4.34 12.04
C ALA A 174 10.01 4.93 10.64
N ALA A 175 10.41 6.20 10.59
CA ALA A 175 10.95 6.83 9.38
C ALA A 175 12.45 7.09 9.53
#